data_04a93d440d9f66427b159d6b9faf57d3
#
_entry.id   04a93d440d9f66427b159d6b9faf57d3
#
_cell.length_a   1.000
_cell.length_b   1.000
_cell.length_c   1.000
_cell.angle_alpha   90.00
_cell.angle_beta   90.00
_cell.angle_gamma   90.00
#
_symmetry.space_group_name_H-M   'P 1'
#
loop_
_entity.id
_entity.type
_entity.pdbx_description
1 polymer ?
#
loop_
_entity_poly.entity_id
_entity_poly.type
_entity_poly.pdbx_seq_one_letter_code
_entity_poly.pdbx_strand_id
1 'polypeptide(L)'
;CDFLGRAYASMDECRLEEACLLKFGRMEAGEVRNQIAASARLEGSLRTFSTTMGRRGGAALPRIARDAAEPRGCEALVSLSEGYPPVVNDENLYVRSREWLAMGGIELKTLPEPLLIAEDFAWYQQWLPGMFLLLGTGTGIPLHSDRFDFDESILVAGLDVYKRLVMMP
;
A
#
# COMPACT_ATOMS: atom_id res chain seq x y z
N CYS A 1 25.41 4.12 11.47
CA CYS A 1 25.04 2.73 11.17
C CYS A 1 24.26 2.07 12.31
N ASP A 2 24.71 2.16 13.56
CA ASP A 2 24.04 1.52 14.70
C ASP A 2 22.62 2.10 14.96
N PHE A 3 22.45 3.43 14.87
CA PHE A 3 21.13 4.07 14.93
C PHE A 3 20.18 3.51 13.85
N LEU A 4 20.64 3.48 12.60
CA LEU A 4 19.85 3.01 11.48
C LEU A 4 19.51 1.51 11.61
N GLY A 5 20.48 0.70 12.06
CA GLY A 5 20.26 -0.73 12.30
C GLY A 5 19.23 -1.00 13.40
N ARG A 6 19.23 -0.22 14.48
CA ARG A 6 18.23 -0.34 15.56
C ARG A 6 16.88 0.18 15.16
N ALA A 7 16.82 1.32 14.48
CA ALA A 7 15.55 1.82 13.93
C ALA A 7 14.93 0.77 12.99
N TYR A 8 15.73 0.15 12.14
CA TYR A 8 15.27 -0.94 11.26
C TYR A 8 14.81 -2.18 12.05
N ALA A 9 15.56 -2.61 13.06
CA ALA A 9 15.20 -3.76 13.90
C ALA A 9 13.93 -3.50 14.74
N SER A 10 13.78 -2.29 15.29
CA SER A 10 12.59 -1.90 16.07
C SER A 10 11.31 -1.80 15.23
N MET A 11 11.42 -1.85 13.91
CA MET A 11 10.26 -1.90 13.01
C MET A 11 9.57 -3.27 13.02
N ASP A 12 10.31 -4.34 13.26
CA ASP A 12 9.70 -5.66 13.45
C ASP A 12 8.81 -5.68 14.71
N GLU A 13 9.09 -4.82 15.70
CA GLU A 13 8.23 -4.62 16.88
C GLU A 13 6.95 -3.82 16.56
N CYS A 14 6.93 -3.07 15.46
CA CYS A 14 5.72 -2.41 14.93
C CYS A 14 4.76 -3.39 14.24
N ARG A 15 4.97 -4.68 14.31
CA ARG A 15 3.97 -5.69 13.95
C ARG A 15 2.78 -5.56 14.88
N LEU A 16 1.87 -4.68 14.48
CA LEU A 16 0.53 -4.64 15.00
C LEU A 16 -0.12 -6.01 14.73
N GLU A 17 -1.03 -6.45 15.59
CA GLU A 17 -1.72 -7.76 15.53
C GLU A 17 -2.39 -8.06 14.17
N GLU A 18 -2.55 -7.06 13.32
CA GLU A 18 -3.06 -7.17 11.95
C GLU A 18 -1.95 -6.84 10.94
N ALA A 19 -2.09 -7.33 9.71
CA ALA A 19 -1.09 -7.16 8.67
C ALA A 19 -0.79 -5.69 8.36
N CYS A 20 0.39 -5.28 8.77
CA CYS A 20 0.95 -3.96 8.53
C CYS A 20 2.34 -4.16 7.91
N LEU A 21 2.68 -3.33 6.95
CA LEU A 21 3.95 -3.38 6.26
C LEU A 21 4.64 -2.03 6.35
N LEU A 22 5.71 -1.95 7.14
CA LEU A 22 6.63 -0.82 7.13
C LEU A 22 7.91 -1.22 6.42
N LYS A 23 8.25 -0.50 5.34
CA LYS A 23 9.49 -0.72 4.58
C LYS A 23 10.20 0.60 4.34
N PHE A 24 11.53 0.58 4.46
CA PHE A 24 12.38 1.68 4.06
C PHE A 24 13.10 1.31 2.77
N GLY A 25 12.89 2.14 1.77
CA GLY A 25 13.50 1.99 0.45
C GLY A 25 14.75 2.82 0.25
N ARG A 26 14.99 3.82 1.13
CA ARG A 26 16.14 4.71 1.01
C ARG A 26 16.78 4.98 2.38
N MET A 27 18.09 4.93 2.42
CA MET A 27 18.91 5.24 3.59
C MET A 27 20.10 6.09 3.14
N GLU A 28 20.31 7.22 3.79
CA GLU A 28 21.43 8.13 3.52
C GLU A 28 22.11 8.51 4.84
N ALA A 29 23.44 8.53 4.87
CA ALA A 29 24.20 8.97 6.03
C ALA A 29 25.61 9.39 5.62
N GLY A 30 26.04 10.57 6.08
CA GLY A 30 27.39 11.10 5.88
C GLY A 30 27.67 11.63 4.48
N GLU A 31 28.74 12.42 4.38
CA GLU A 31 29.18 13.05 3.13
C GLU A 31 30.56 12.56 2.70
N VAL A 32 31.41 12.25 3.66
CA VAL A 32 32.81 11.84 3.41
C VAL A 32 33.18 10.60 4.20
N ARG A 33 34.04 9.77 3.61
CA ARG A 33 34.41 8.44 4.14
C ARG A 33 35.16 8.42 5.47
N ASN A 34 35.82 9.50 5.84
CA ASN A 34 36.73 9.60 6.99
C ASN A 34 36.17 10.44 8.14
N GLN A 35 34.87 10.77 8.09
CA GLN A 35 34.16 11.47 9.16
C GLN A 35 32.94 10.67 9.60
N ILE A 36 32.63 10.76 10.89
CA ILE A 36 31.37 10.23 11.40
C ILE A 36 30.23 11.09 10.84
N ALA A 37 29.20 10.45 10.32
CA ALA A 37 28.03 11.13 9.77
C ALA A 37 27.37 12.02 10.84
N ALA A 38 27.20 13.30 10.53
CA ALA A 38 26.49 14.25 11.39
C ALA A 38 24.97 14.05 11.32
N SER A 39 24.48 13.54 10.22
CA SER A 39 23.06 13.26 10.01
C SER A 39 22.84 11.95 9.26
N ALA A 40 21.66 11.38 9.44
CA ALA A 40 21.19 10.22 8.69
C ALA A 40 19.70 10.37 8.37
N ARG A 41 19.27 9.87 7.23
CA ARG A 41 17.88 9.92 6.76
C ARG A 41 17.41 8.55 6.33
N LEU A 42 16.20 8.20 6.77
CA LEU A 42 15.46 7.01 6.32
C LEU A 42 14.17 7.46 5.65
N GLU A 43 13.88 6.94 4.47
CA GLU A 43 12.63 7.15 3.78
C GLU A 43 11.96 5.81 3.50
N GLY A 44 10.68 5.73 3.82
CA GLY A 44 9.94 4.48 3.70
C GLY A 44 8.45 4.67 3.50
N SER A 45 7.73 3.57 3.46
CA SER A 45 6.28 3.57 3.39
C SER A 45 5.68 2.64 4.43
N LEU A 46 4.62 3.11 5.07
CA LEU A 46 3.76 2.34 5.95
C LEU A 46 2.48 1.99 5.19
N ARG A 47 2.19 0.69 5.06
CA ARG A 47 0.99 0.18 4.39
C ARG A 47 0.17 -0.64 5.37
N THR A 48 -1.13 -0.40 5.41
CA THR A 48 -2.07 -1.08 6.31
C THR A 48 -3.40 -1.31 5.62
N PHE A 49 -4.18 -2.27 6.11
CA PHE A 49 -5.52 -2.54 5.59
C PHE A 49 -6.62 -1.66 6.21
N SER A 50 -6.28 -0.83 7.20
CA SER A 50 -7.24 0.11 7.77
C SER A 50 -6.61 1.45 8.11
N THR A 51 -7.38 2.53 7.98
CA THR A 51 -6.97 3.89 8.37
C THR A 51 -6.61 3.97 9.85
N THR A 52 -7.34 3.24 10.71
CA THR A 52 -7.06 3.21 12.15
C THR A 52 -5.69 2.62 12.44
N MET A 53 -5.32 1.54 11.78
CA MET A 53 -4.00 0.93 11.91
C MET A 53 -2.90 1.84 11.38
N GLY A 54 -3.12 2.47 10.24
CA GLY A 54 -2.19 3.45 9.68
C GLY A 54 -1.88 4.58 10.67
N ARG A 55 -2.93 5.12 11.33
CA ARG A 55 -2.77 6.13 12.38
C ARG A 55 -2.01 5.60 13.59
N ARG A 56 -2.34 4.40 14.08
CA ARG A 56 -1.65 3.77 15.23
C ARG A 56 -0.17 3.52 14.92
N GLY A 57 0.13 2.92 13.75
CA GLY A 57 1.49 2.68 13.29
C GLY A 57 2.28 3.98 13.15
N GLY A 58 1.70 4.98 12.48
CA GLY A 58 2.32 6.29 12.33
C GLY A 58 2.60 6.98 13.67
N ALA A 59 1.67 6.90 14.63
CA ALA A 59 1.84 7.48 15.97
C ALA A 59 2.96 6.79 16.79
N ALA A 60 3.30 5.54 16.49
CA ALA A 60 4.38 4.83 17.17
C ALA A 60 5.78 5.23 16.65
N LEU A 61 5.91 5.64 15.39
CA LEU A 61 7.21 5.93 14.75
C LEU A 61 8.04 7.01 15.46
N PRO A 62 7.47 8.16 15.91
CA PRO A 62 8.26 9.16 16.63
C PRO A 62 8.85 8.64 17.95
N ARG A 63 8.13 7.79 18.66
CA ARG A 63 8.65 7.16 19.89
C ARG A 63 9.80 6.22 19.55
N ILE A 64 9.62 5.32 18.60
CA ILE A 64 10.65 4.37 18.18
C ILE A 64 11.92 5.08 17.70
N ALA A 65 11.77 6.13 16.91
CA ALA A 65 12.89 6.92 16.43
C ALA A 65 13.65 7.60 17.58
N ARG A 66 12.94 8.16 18.55
CA ARG A 66 13.51 8.78 19.75
C ARG A 66 14.27 7.75 20.59
N ASP A 67 13.63 6.63 20.90
CA ASP A 67 14.21 5.54 21.71
C ASP A 67 15.51 4.99 21.07
N ALA A 68 15.60 5.01 19.75
CA ALA A 68 16.83 4.63 19.03
C ALA A 68 17.90 5.74 19.04
N ALA A 69 17.54 7.01 19.06
CA ALA A 69 18.45 8.15 18.95
C ALA A 69 19.03 8.58 20.31
N GLU A 70 18.20 8.66 21.35
CA GLU A 70 18.52 9.20 22.67
C GLU A 70 19.74 8.55 23.32
N PRO A 71 19.93 7.21 23.33
CA PRO A 71 21.12 6.57 23.90
C PRO A 71 22.45 6.94 23.24
N ARG A 72 22.39 7.67 22.10
CA ARG A 72 23.56 8.10 21.30
C ARG A 72 23.75 9.60 21.30
N GLY A 73 22.98 10.32 22.08
CA GLY A 73 23.00 11.78 22.09
C GLY A 73 22.54 12.39 20.77
N CYS A 74 21.71 11.65 20.02
CA CYS A 74 21.14 12.12 18.74
C CYS A 74 19.70 12.59 18.93
N GLU A 75 19.27 13.50 18.07
CA GLU A 75 17.88 13.91 17.93
C GLU A 75 17.25 13.20 16.74
N ALA A 76 16.01 12.74 16.88
CA ALA A 76 15.25 12.12 15.80
C ALA A 76 14.00 12.94 15.48
N LEU A 77 13.85 13.26 14.21
CA LEU A 77 12.66 13.91 13.65
C LEU A 77 11.94 12.93 12.73
N VAL A 78 10.64 12.80 12.90
CA VAL A 78 9.78 11.96 12.05
C VAL A 78 8.75 12.84 11.37
N SER A 79 8.72 12.79 10.05
CA SER A 79 7.70 13.43 9.23
C SER A 79 6.88 12.34 8.53
N LEU A 80 5.57 12.42 8.65
CA LEU A 80 4.62 11.52 7.98
C LEU A 80 3.81 12.34 6.98
N SER A 81 3.83 11.93 5.74
CA SER A 81 2.90 12.44 4.75
C SER A 81 1.55 11.74 4.90
N GLU A 82 0.49 12.42 4.52
CA GLU A 82 -0.82 11.81 4.38
C GLU A 82 -0.77 10.74 3.27
N GLY A 83 -1.19 9.53 3.59
CA GLY A 83 -1.21 8.39 2.67
C GLY A 83 -2.60 8.18 2.07
N TYR A 84 -2.70 7.20 1.18
CA TYR A 84 -3.99 6.77 0.63
C TYR A 84 -4.78 5.98 1.68
N PRO A 85 -6.10 6.17 1.76
CA PRO A 85 -6.95 5.24 2.51
C PRO A 85 -6.90 3.84 1.86
N PRO A 86 -7.27 2.78 2.58
CA PRO A 86 -7.38 1.45 1.99
C PRO A 86 -8.55 1.41 0.99
N VAL A 87 -8.38 0.67 -0.11
CA VAL A 87 -9.48 0.30 -1.00
C VAL A 87 -10.28 -0.81 -0.34
N VAL A 88 -11.55 -0.53 -0.08
CA VAL A 88 -12.50 -1.50 0.48
C VAL A 88 -13.74 -1.52 -0.41
N ASN A 89 -13.95 -2.63 -1.09
CA ASN A 89 -15.14 -2.78 -1.93
C ASN A 89 -16.42 -2.78 -1.07
N ASP A 90 -17.41 -1.99 -1.49
CA ASP A 90 -18.73 -2.02 -0.86
C ASP A 90 -19.36 -3.41 -1.05
N GLU A 91 -19.78 -4.03 0.06
CA GLU A 91 -20.25 -5.40 0.06
C GLU A 91 -21.53 -5.58 -0.78
N ASN A 92 -22.47 -4.67 -0.64
CA ASN A 92 -23.73 -4.75 -1.38
C ASN A 92 -23.49 -4.56 -2.88
N LEU A 93 -22.68 -3.58 -3.24
CA LEU A 93 -22.31 -3.34 -4.62
C LEU A 93 -21.55 -4.53 -5.21
N TYR A 94 -20.63 -5.12 -4.44
CA TYR A 94 -19.86 -6.29 -4.88
C TYR A 94 -20.78 -7.50 -5.15
N VAL A 95 -21.69 -7.82 -4.23
CA VAL A 95 -22.60 -8.96 -4.39
C VAL A 95 -23.50 -8.77 -5.62
N ARG A 96 -24.15 -7.61 -5.75
CA ARG A 96 -25.01 -7.30 -6.90
C ARG A 96 -24.23 -7.33 -8.22
N SER A 97 -23.06 -6.73 -8.25
CA SER A 97 -22.23 -6.71 -9.46
C SER A 97 -21.76 -8.09 -9.86
N ARG A 98 -21.36 -8.91 -8.89
CA ARG A 98 -20.93 -10.29 -9.14
C ARG A 98 -22.05 -11.13 -9.76
N GLU A 99 -23.25 -11.06 -9.19
CA GLU A 99 -24.42 -11.77 -9.71
C GLU A 99 -24.80 -11.29 -11.12
N TRP A 100 -24.82 -9.97 -11.31
CA TRP A 100 -25.16 -9.37 -12.61
C TRP A 100 -24.15 -9.73 -13.71
N LEU A 101 -22.88 -9.70 -13.41
CA LEU A 101 -21.81 -10.09 -14.34
C LEU A 101 -21.87 -11.58 -14.67
N ALA A 102 -22.14 -12.43 -13.66
CA ALA A 102 -22.27 -13.88 -13.85
C ALA A 102 -23.45 -14.26 -14.78
N MET A 103 -24.60 -13.57 -14.67
CA MET A 103 -25.72 -13.75 -15.62
C MET A 103 -25.32 -13.42 -17.07
N GLY A 104 -24.29 -12.63 -17.23
CA GLY A 104 -23.72 -12.29 -18.52
C GLY A 104 -22.53 -13.16 -18.95
N GLY A 105 -22.23 -14.20 -18.20
CA GLY A 105 -21.10 -15.10 -18.50
C GLY A 105 -19.73 -14.56 -18.07
N ILE A 106 -19.68 -13.50 -17.25
CA ILE A 106 -18.45 -12.94 -16.69
C ILE A 106 -18.33 -13.36 -15.23
N GLU A 107 -17.36 -14.21 -14.93
CA GLU A 107 -17.10 -14.68 -13.57
C GLU A 107 -16.00 -13.85 -12.91
N LEU A 108 -16.31 -13.23 -11.76
CA LEU A 108 -15.34 -12.56 -10.92
C LEU A 108 -14.63 -13.58 -10.01
N LYS A 109 -13.31 -13.57 -10.05
CA LYS A 109 -12.48 -14.33 -9.11
C LYS A 109 -12.18 -13.47 -7.90
N THR A 110 -12.41 -14.02 -6.71
CA THR A 110 -12.01 -13.39 -5.45
C THR A 110 -10.54 -13.70 -5.19
N LEU A 111 -9.76 -12.67 -4.82
CA LEU A 111 -8.39 -12.88 -4.38
C LEU A 111 -8.39 -13.65 -3.05
N PRO A 112 -7.47 -14.60 -2.85
CA PRO A 112 -7.37 -15.37 -1.61
C PRO A 112 -6.96 -14.48 -0.42
N GLU A 113 -6.17 -13.44 -0.69
CA GLU A 113 -5.68 -12.49 0.31
C GLU A 113 -5.76 -11.07 -0.24
N PRO A 114 -5.98 -10.07 0.63
CA PRO A 114 -5.96 -8.68 0.22
C PRO A 114 -4.54 -8.23 -0.17
N LEU A 115 -4.44 -7.27 -1.09
CA LEU A 115 -3.17 -6.74 -1.56
C LEU A 115 -2.81 -5.45 -0.81
N LEU A 116 -1.57 -5.31 -0.36
CA LEU A 116 -1.02 -4.08 0.21
C LEU A 116 -0.49 -3.15 -0.89
N ILE A 117 -1.37 -2.72 -1.78
CA ILE A 117 -1.10 -1.73 -2.82
C ILE A 117 -1.72 -0.39 -2.47
N ALA A 118 -1.21 0.69 -3.07
CA ALA A 118 -1.80 2.02 -2.95
C ALA A 118 -2.59 2.30 -4.22
N GLU A 119 -3.81 2.82 -4.07
CA GLU A 119 -4.73 3.12 -5.15
C GLU A 119 -5.48 4.42 -4.86
N ASP A 120 -5.48 5.37 -5.78
CA ASP A 120 -6.22 6.63 -5.65
C ASP A 120 -7.73 6.45 -5.75
N PHE A 121 -8.22 5.33 -6.30
CA PHE A 121 -9.63 4.95 -6.26
C PHE A 121 -10.21 4.92 -4.83
N ALA A 122 -9.36 4.66 -3.82
CA ALA A 122 -9.74 4.70 -2.41
C ALA A 122 -10.31 6.06 -1.97
N TRP A 123 -9.93 7.17 -2.60
CA TRP A 123 -10.47 8.49 -2.31
C TRP A 123 -11.92 8.63 -2.75
N TYR A 124 -12.31 8.06 -3.88
CA TYR A 124 -13.71 8.05 -4.33
C TYR A 124 -14.59 7.27 -3.36
N GLN A 125 -14.06 6.18 -2.78
CA GLN A 125 -14.78 5.36 -1.80
C GLN A 125 -15.02 6.05 -0.46
N GLN A 126 -14.38 7.19 -0.19
CA GLN A 126 -14.71 8.00 1.00
C GLN A 126 -16.07 8.72 0.85
N TRP A 127 -16.58 8.84 -0.36
CA TRP A 127 -17.78 9.60 -0.69
C TRP A 127 -18.90 8.75 -1.25
N LEU A 128 -18.57 7.68 -1.93
CA LEU A 128 -19.50 6.84 -2.66
C LEU A 128 -19.17 5.36 -2.45
N PRO A 129 -20.21 4.48 -2.39
CA PRO A 129 -19.98 3.06 -2.53
C PRO A 129 -19.22 2.76 -3.83
N GLY A 130 -18.13 2.05 -3.72
CA GLY A 130 -17.26 1.78 -4.87
C GLY A 130 -16.79 0.33 -4.92
N MET A 131 -16.57 -0.17 -6.12
CA MET A 131 -16.01 -1.49 -6.37
C MET A 131 -14.79 -1.36 -7.27
N PHE A 132 -13.65 -1.79 -6.79
CA PHE A 132 -12.40 -1.86 -7.52
C PHE A 132 -12.15 -3.28 -8.02
N LEU A 133 -11.88 -3.41 -9.30
CA LEU A 133 -11.62 -4.68 -9.96
C LEU A 133 -10.22 -4.68 -10.56
N LEU A 134 -9.58 -5.83 -10.54
CA LEU A 134 -8.31 -6.06 -11.23
C LEU A 134 -8.56 -6.85 -12.51
N LEU A 135 -8.00 -6.37 -13.61
CA LEU A 135 -7.97 -7.08 -14.88
C LEU A 135 -6.62 -7.78 -15.03
N GLY A 136 -6.64 -9.13 -15.03
CA GLY A 136 -5.42 -9.91 -15.14
C GLY A 136 -4.82 -9.81 -16.54
N THR A 137 -3.53 -9.47 -16.63
CA THR A 137 -2.80 -9.38 -17.91
C THR A 137 -2.28 -10.74 -18.41
N GLY A 138 -2.18 -11.74 -17.52
CA GLY A 138 -1.67 -13.07 -17.87
C GLY A 138 -0.16 -13.16 -18.11
N THR A 139 0.57 -12.05 -18.13
CA THR A 139 2.00 -12.04 -18.51
C THR A 139 2.95 -12.34 -17.34
N GLY A 140 2.50 -12.16 -16.10
CA GLY A 140 3.36 -12.27 -14.92
C GLY A 140 4.41 -11.16 -14.79
N ILE A 141 4.39 -10.14 -15.67
CA ILE A 141 5.31 -9.01 -15.62
C ILE A 141 4.70 -7.95 -14.66
N PRO A 142 5.46 -7.48 -13.64
CA PRO A 142 4.96 -6.47 -12.72
C PRO A 142 4.61 -5.15 -13.42
N LEU A 143 3.55 -4.48 -12.98
CA LEU A 143 3.04 -3.21 -13.55
C LEU A 143 4.10 -2.10 -13.67
N HIS A 144 5.08 -2.04 -12.78
CA HIS A 144 6.12 -1.01 -12.78
C HIS A 144 7.45 -1.49 -13.40
N SER A 145 7.43 -2.61 -14.13
CA SER A 145 8.59 -3.06 -14.89
C SER A 145 8.73 -2.23 -16.17
N ASP A 146 9.98 -1.94 -16.55
CA ASP A 146 10.33 -1.37 -17.86
C ASP A 146 10.00 -2.30 -19.04
N ARG A 147 9.73 -3.58 -18.74
CA ARG A 147 9.30 -4.62 -19.69
C ARG A 147 7.82 -4.92 -19.60
N PHE A 148 7.04 -4.09 -18.86
CA PHE A 148 5.60 -4.32 -18.75
C PHE A 148 4.94 -4.25 -20.11
N ASP A 149 4.25 -5.32 -20.45
CA ASP A 149 3.51 -5.47 -21.69
C ASP A 149 2.36 -6.46 -21.48
N PHE A 150 1.32 -6.39 -22.30
CA PHE A 150 0.17 -7.29 -22.23
C PHE A 150 -0.52 -7.37 -23.59
N ASP A 151 -1.26 -8.44 -23.83
CA ASP A 151 -2.11 -8.58 -25.01
C ASP A 151 -3.30 -7.60 -24.91
N GLU A 152 -3.33 -6.63 -25.82
CA GLU A 152 -4.35 -5.58 -25.84
C GLU A 152 -5.78 -6.13 -26.01
N SER A 153 -5.95 -7.37 -26.46
CA SER A 153 -7.26 -8.03 -26.56
C SER A 153 -7.99 -8.11 -25.21
N ILE A 154 -7.27 -8.08 -24.07
CA ILE A 154 -7.88 -8.06 -22.74
C ILE A 154 -8.69 -6.78 -22.48
N LEU A 155 -8.39 -5.69 -23.17
CA LEU A 155 -9.13 -4.42 -23.03
C LEU A 155 -10.60 -4.60 -23.44
N VAL A 156 -10.89 -5.49 -24.40
CA VAL A 156 -12.27 -5.82 -24.79
C VAL A 156 -13.02 -6.45 -23.61
N ALA A 157 -12.37 -7.37 -22.88
CA ALA A 157 -12.97 -7.97 -21.69
C ALA A 157 -13.25 -6.91 -20.60
N GLY A 158 -12.31 -5.99 -20.37
CA GLY A 158 -12.52 -4.87 -19.45
C GLY A 158 -13.67 -3.97 -19.87
N LEU A 159 -13.78 -3.65 -21.16
CA LEU A 159 -14.87 -2.86 -21.71
C LEU A 159 -16.23 -3.55 -21.53
N ASP A 160 -16.30 -4.86 -21.73
CA ASP A 160 -17.55 -5.62 -21.56
C ASP A 160 -17.98 -5.67 -20.09
N VAL A 161 -17.05 -5.74 -19.14
CA VAL A 161 -17.33 -5.58 -17.70
C VAL A 161 -17.96 -4.22 -17.43
N TYR A 162 -17.34 -3.12 -17.88
CA TYR A 162 -17.88 -1.76 -17.69
C TYR A 162 -19.25 -1.56 -18.31
N LYS A 163 -19.45 -1.98 -19.56
CA LYS A 163 -20.75 -1.90 -20.23
C LYS A 163 -21.85 -2.60 -19.42
N ARG A 164 -21.56 -3.77 -18.89
CA ARG A 164 -22.55 -4.50 -18.09
C ARG A 164 -22.83 -3.81 -16.76
N LEU A 165 -21.78 -3.35 -16.06
CA LEU A 165 -21.96 -2.66 -14.78
C LEU A 165 -22.77 -1.38 -14.93
N VAL A 166 -22.58 -0.60 -15.99
CA VAL A 166 -23.37 0.61 -16.28
C VAL A 166 -24.85 0.29 -16.55
N MET A 167 -25.13 -0.92 -17.04
CA MET A 167 -26.51 -1.39 -17.32
C MET A 167 -27.15 -2.13 -16.14
N MET A 168 -26.46 -2.21 -15.00
CA MET A 168 -26.98 -2.85 -13.80
C MET A 168 -28.12 -2.02 -13.19
N PRO A 169 -29.32 -2.63 -12.92
CA PRO A 169 -30.49 -1.96 -12.38
C PRO A 169 -30.32 -1.49 -10.93
#